data_a6463a2e27ee549a43c324054652449c
#
_entry.id   a6463a2e27ee549a43c324054652449c
#
_cell.length_a   1.000
_cell.length_b   1.000
_cell.length_c   1.000
_cell.angle_alpha   90.00
_cell.angle_beta   90.00
_cell.angle_gamma   90.00
#
_symmetry.space_group_name_H-M   'P 1'
#
loop_
_entity.id
_entity.type
_entity.pdbx_description
1 polymer ?
#
loop_
_entity_poly.entity_id
_entity_poly.type
_entity_poly.pdbx_seq_one_letter_code
_entity_poly.pdbx_strand_id
1 'polypeptide(L)'
;FAFKGHFGCNWLQALEVGIDPAHASFLHRFFRDEDPGAAYGRQFRGASAGSEMPMTKVLREYARPEIRAERSACGMRITALRRLSEAHTHVRVTNLVFPQAFVIPMSAEMTITQWHVPIDDERCYWYAIFTSFGAPVDKARMREQRLELYQLPDYLPRRHRGNDWGYDPAEQAAETYTGMGFDINV
;
A
#
# COMPACT_ATOMS: atom_id res chain seq x y z
N PHE A 1 11.58 10.07 2.33
CA PHE A 1 11.80 9.84 0.90
C PHE A 1 10.54 10.24 0.14
N ALA A 2 10.68 11.06 -0.90
CA ALA A 2 9.58 11.48 -1.76
C ALA A 2 9.72 10.87 -3.16
N PHE A 3 8.59 10.54 -3.76
CA PHE A 3 8.51 9.98 -5.11
C PHE A 3 7.23 10.42 -5.80
N LYS A 4 7.19 10.34 -7.14
CA LYS A 4 5.96 10.48 -7.91
C LYS A 4 5.84 9.34 -8.92
N GLY A 5 4.61 9.06 -9.33
CA GLY A 5 4.26 8.13 -10.39
C GLY A 5 3.08 8.66 -11.19
N HIS A 6 2.90 8.15 -12.38
CA HIS A 6 1.73 8.42 -13.22
C HIS A 6 0.74 7.27 -13.08
N PHE A 7 -0.54 7.58 -12.89
CA PHE A 7 -1.63 6.61 -12.87
C PHE A 7 -2.56 6.85 -14.06
N GLY A 8 -2.82 5.80 -14.82
CA GLY A 8 -3.78 5.80 -15.93
C GLY A 8 -5.21 5.57 -15.47
N CYS A 9 -5.64 6.30 -14.44
CA CYS A 9 -7.00 6.29 -13.94
C CYS A 9 -7.38 7.64 -13.34
N ASN A 10 -8.69 7.86 -13.14
CA ASN A 10 -9.19 9.03 -12.45
C ASN A 10 -8.67 9.10 -11.01
N TRP A 11 -8.34 10.30 -10.55
CA TRP A 11 -7.77 10.53 -9.21
C TRP A 11 -8.68 10.05 -8.07
N LEU A 12 -10.00 10.14 -8.23
CA LEU A 12 -10.95 9.71 -7.21
C LEU A 12 -10.98 8.19 -7.08
N GLN A 13 -10.92 7.46 -8.20
CA GLN A 13 -10.82 5.99 -8.18
C GLN A 13 -9.53 5.52 -7.48
N ALA A 14 -8.41 6.18 -7.78
CA ALA A 14 -7.14 5.90 -7.10
C ALA A 14 -7.22 6.21 -5.60
N LEU A 15 -7.88 7.30 -5.22
CA LEU A 15 -8.11 7.66 -3.82
C LEU A 15 -8.99 6.64 -3.09
N GLU A 16 -10.10 6.23 -3.68
CA GLU A 16 -11.04 5.27 -3.10
C GLU A 16 -10.36 3.94 -2.76
N VAL A 17 -9.55 3.42 -3.68
CA VAL A 17 -8.74 2.22 -3.42
C VAL A 17 -7.72 2.49 -2.30
N GLY A 18 -7.03 3.62 -2.35
CA GLY A 18 -5.98 3.95 -1.38
C GLY A 18 -6.47 4.07 0.06
N ILE A 19 -7.69 4.53 0.26
CA ILE A 19 -8.28 4.68 1.60
C ILE A 19 -9.03 3.44 2.10
N ASP A 20 -9.35 2.48 1.24
CA ASP A 20 -10.03 1.25 1.65
C ASP A 20 -9.11 0.32 2.44
N PRO A 21 -9.37 0.04 3.73
CA PRO A 21 -8.54 -0.85 4.51
C PRO A 21 -8.82 -2.33 4.25
N ALA A 22 -9.88 -2.68 3.51
CA ALA A 22 -10.26 -4.05 3.23
C ALA A 22 -9.57 -4.61 1.98
N HIS A 23 -9.32 -3.77 0.95
CA HIS A 23 -8.70 -4.20 -0.30
C HIS A 23 -7.36 -4.92 -0.07
N ALA A 24 -6.58 -4.45 0.90
CA ALA A 24 -5.27 -5.01 1.21
C ALA A 24 -5.31 -6.50 1.59
N SER A 25 -6.43 -6.98 2.13
CA SER A 25 -6.62 -8.39 2.44
C SER A 25 -6.82 -9.27 1.20
N PHE A 26 -7.05 -8.68 0.05
CA PHE A 26 -7.26 -9.35 -1.24
C PHE A 26 -6.15 -8.99 -2.23
N LEU A 27 -5.97 -7.72 -2.55
CA LEU A 27 -5.01 -7.27 -3.56
C LEU A 27 -3.55 -7.37 -3.10
N HIS A 28 -3.28 -7.26 -1.79
CA HIS A 28 -1.94 -7.47 -1.21
C HIS A 28 -1.81 -8.83 -0.51
N ARG A 29 -2.63 -9.79 -0.89
CA ARG A 29 -2.65 -11.11 -0.27
C ARG A 29 -1.65 -12.05 -0.89
N PHE A 30 -0.84 -12.68 -0.03
CA PHE A 30 0.02 -13.80 -0.39
C PHE A 30 -0.57 -15.11 0.11
N PHE A 31 -0.38 -16.18 -0.64
CA PHE A 31 -0.86 -17.52 -0.23
C PHE A 31 0.00 -18.13 0.85
N ARG A 32 1.23 -17.69 0.98
CA ARG A 32 2.20 -18.09 2.00
C ARG A 32 2.85 -16.86 2.64
N ASP A 33 3.50 -17.05 3.78
CA ASP A 33 4.28 -15.97 4.38
C ASP A 33 5.52 -15.70 3.52
N GLU A 34 5.82 -14.43 3.31
CA GLU A 34 7.01 -14.03 2.60
C GLU A 34 8.27 -14.37 3.40
N ASP A 35 9.35 -14.66 2.68
CA ASP A 35 10.67 -14.66 3.26
C ASP A 35 10.98 -13.25 3.82
N PRO A 36 11.23 -13.11 5.14
CA PRO A 36 11.59 -11.82 5.73
C PRO A 36 12.85 -11.21 5.11
N GLY A 37 13.62 -12.04 4.39
CA GLY A 37 14.86 -11.67 3.72
C GLY A 37 14.68 -11.03 2.35
N ALA A 38 13.61 -11.29 1.65
CA ALA A 38 13.56 -11.14 0.19
C ALA A 38 12.84 -9.90 -0.31
N ALA A 39 11.92 -9.24 0.40
CA ALA A 39 10.96 -8.46 -0.35
C ALA A 39 10.92 -6.96 -0.08
N TYR A 40 10.29 -6.30 -1.01
CA TYR A 40 9.63 -5.00 -0.89
C TYR A 40 8.92 -4.89 0.46
N GLY A 41 9.16 -3.82 1.16
CA GLY A 41 8.58 -3.64 2.49
C GLY A 41 9.41 -4.22 3.63
N ARG A 42 10.60 -4.77 3.38
CA ARG A 42 11.52 -5.22 4.43
C ARG A 42 11.79 -4.11 5.46
N GLN A 43 12.02 -2.91 5.00
CA GLN A 43 12.15 -1.74 5.86
C GLN A 43 10.83 -1.35 6.57
N PHE A 44 9.67 -1.77 6.03
CA PHE A 44 8.38 -1.57 6.67
C PHE A 44 8.07 -2.67 7.71
N ARG A 45 8.68 -3.85 7.57
CA ARG A 45 8.46 -5.01 8.44
C ARG A 45 9.41 -5.06 9.62
N GLY A 46 10.64 -4.61 9.44
CA GLY A 46 11.60 -4.48 10.54
C GLY A 46 11.10 -3.55 11.65
N ALA A 47 10.24 -2.59 11.29
CA ALA A 47 9.65 -1.65 12.23
C ALA A 47 8.37 -2.16 12.91
N SER A 48 7.83 -3.30 12.51
CA SER A 48 6.79 -4.01 13.30
C SER A 48 7.40 -4.90 14.39
N ALA A 49 8.63 -4.60 14.79
CA ALA A 49 9.30 -5.22 15.92
C ALA A 49 8.45 -5.11 17.19
N GLY A 50 7.93 -6.24 17.68
CA GLY A 50 6.96 -6.32 18.76
C GLY A 50 5.61 -6.93 18.36
N SER A 51 5.35 -7.08 17.06
CA SER A 51 4.25 -7.91 16.55
C SER A 51 4.82 -9.28 16.15
N GLU A 52 4.48 -10.30 16.89
CA GLU A 52 4.84 -11.69 16.55
C GLU A 52 4.16 -12.18 15.26
N MET A 53 3.20 -11.42 14.73
CA MET A 53 2.42 -11.79 13.57
C MET A 53 2.73 -10.85 12.39
N PRO A 54 3.31 -11.38 11.30
CA PRO A 54 3.56 -10.60 10.07
C PRO A 54 2.28 -10.00 9.49
N MET A 55 2.36 -8.79 8.93
CA MET A 55 1.20 -8.13 8.32
C MET A 55 0.55 -8.99 7.21
N THR A 56 1.35 -9.69 6.42
CA THR A 56 0.87 -10.62 5.39
C THR A 56 -0.04 -11.71 5.96
N LYS A 57 0.31 -12.24 7.13
CA LYS A 57 -0.52 -13.20 7.86
C LYS A 57 -1.79 -12.56 8.41
N VAL A 58 -1.70 -11.36 8.99
CA VAL A 58 -2.87 -10.61 9.48
C VAL A 58 -3.86 -10.36 8.34
N LEU A 59 -3.39 -9.92 7.18
CA LEU A 59 -4.25 -9.66 6.02
C LEU A 59 -4.89 -10.94 5.47
N ARG A 60 -4.17 -12.06 5.48
CA ARG A 60 -4.66 -13.34 4.97
C ARG A 60 -5.69 -13.98 5.90
N GLU A 61 -5.40 -14.03 7.19
CA GLU A 61 -6.23 -14.77 8.17
C GLU A 61 -7.40 -13.93 8.69
N TYR A 62 -7.24 -12.60 8.74
CA TYR A 62 -8.25 -11.66 9.24
C TYR A 62 -8.72 -10.71 8.13
N ALA A 63 -9.20 -11.29 7.03
CA ALA A 63 -9.49 -10.57 5.79
C ALA A 63 -10.62 -9.54 5.90
N ARG A 64 -11.50 -9.67 6.88
CA ARG A 64 -12.69 -8.81 7.06
C ARG A 64 -12.55 -7.95 8.32
N PRO A 65 -11.98 -6.73 8.21
CA PRO A 65 -11.93 -5.81 9.35
C PRO A 65 -13.31 -5.25 9.68
N GLU A 66 -13.55 -4.96 10.95
CA GLU A 66 -14.58 -3.99 11.32
C GLU A 66 -14.08 -2.59 10.95
N ILE A 67 -14.85 -1.83 10.18
CA ILE A 67 -14.46 -0.52 9.69
C ILE A 67 -15.31 0.54 10.38
N ARG A 68 -14.66 1.57 10.93
CA ARG A 68 -15.28 2.76 11.50
C ARG A 68 -14.78 3.99 10.76
N ALA A 69 -15.68 4.87 10.37
CA ALA A 69 -15.37 6.12 9.70
C ALA A 69 -15.87 7.31 10.55
N GLU A 70 -15.00 8.27 10.79
CA GLU A 70 -15.26 9.46 11.58
C GLU A 70 -14.85 10.71 10.81
N ARG A 71 -15.65 11.77 10.85
CA ARG A 71 -15.27 13.06 10.31
C ARG A 71 -14.15 13.68 11.15
N SER A 72 -13.21 14.33 10.49
CA SER A 72 -12.17 15.15 11.12
C SER A 72 -12.22 16.58 10.58
N ALA A 73 -11.46 17.49 11.17
CA ALA A 73 -11.42 18.89 10.74
C ALA A 73 -10.93 19.07 9.29
N CYS A 74 -10.13 18.11 8.76
CA CYS A 74 -9.54 18.18 7.43
C CYS A 74 -9.99 17.07 6.50
N GLY A 75 -10.95 16.22 6.91
CA GLY A 75 -11.40 15.11 6.07
C GLY A 75 -12.05 13.98 6.87
N MET A 76 -11.46 12.80 6.87
CA MET A 76 -12.01 11.60 7.49
C MET A 76 -10.92 10.72 8.10
N ARG A 77 -11.22 10.11 9.24
CA ARG A 77 -10.43 9.02 9.83
C ARG A 77 -11.16 7.70 9.60
N ILE A 78 -10.45 6.73 9.04
CA ILE A 78 -10.95 5.38 8.80
C ILE A 78 -10.15 4.42 9.67
N THR A 79 -10.82 3.77 10.59
CA THR A 79 -10.22 2.80 11.53
C THR A 79 -10.65 1.40 11.14
N ALA A 80 -9.68 0.52 10.88
CA ALA A 80 -9.90 -0.89 10.61
C ALA A 80 -9.43 -1.72 11.81
N LEU A 81 -10.34 -2.52 12.36
CA LEU A 81 -10.12 -3.37 13.51
C LEU A 81 -10.14 -4.84 13.10
N ARG A 82 -9.08 -5.57 13.39
CA ARG A 82 -9.01 -7.03 13.21
C ARG A 82 -8.74 -7.68 14.56
N ARG A 83 -9.70 -8.41 15.07
CA ARG A 83 -9.55 -9.13 16.34
C ARG A 83 -8.69 -10.37 16.13
N LEU A 84 -7.46 -10.34 16.64
CA LEU A 84 -6.51 -11.43 16.49
C LEU A 84 -6.72 -12.53 17.55
N SER A 85 -7.13 -12.12 18.75
CA SER A 85 -7.48 -12.99 19.89
C SER A 85 -8.42 -12.26 20.84
N GLU A 86 -8.78 -12.89 21.96
CA GLU A 86 -9.56 -12.22 23.01
C GLU A 86 -8.81 -11.00 23.61
N ALA A 87 -7.48 -11.08 23.68
CA ALA A 87 -6.64 -10.05 24.29
C ALA A 87 -6.05 -9.04 23.26
N HIS A 88 -6.06 -9.35 21.96
CA HIS A 88 -5.33 -8.54 20.96
C HIS A 88 -6.21 -8.18 19.77
N THR A 89 -6.19 -6.89 19.45
CA THR A 89 -6.83 -6.35 18.25
C THR A 89 -5.80 -5.56 17.45
N HIS A 90 -5.63 -5.92 16.19
CA HIS A 90 -4.86 -5.12 15.26
C HIS A 90 -5.69 -3.91 14.85
N VAL A 91 -5.14 -2.72 15.03
CA VAL A 91 -5.76 -1.44 14.69
C VAL A 91 -4.96 -0.76 13.59
N ARG A 92 -5.61 -0.44 12.48
CA ARG A 92 -5.02 0.36 11.40
C ARG A 92 -5.86 1.61 11.20
N VAL A 93 -5.21 2.77 11.20
CA VAL A 93 -5.88 4.06 11.00
C VAL A 93 -5.38 4.70 9.71
N THR A 94 -6.29 4.95 8.79
CA THR A 94 -6.06 5.74 7.57
C THR A 94 -6.70 7.10 7.75
N ASN A 95 -5.99 8.18 7.46
CA ASN A 95 -6.52 9.53 7.49
C ASN A 95 -6.64 10.08 6.07
N LEU A 96 -7.87 10.32 5.63
CA LEU A 96 -8.15 11.11 4.44
C LEU A 96 -8.02 12.59 4.77
N VAL A 97 -7.25 13.31 3.99
CA VAL A 97 -7.11 14.77 4.02
C VAL A 97 -7.70 15.32 2.73
N PHE A 98 -8.88 15.90 2.85
CA PHE A 98 -9.63 16.40 1.69
C PHE A 98 -8.86 17.49 0.95
N PRO A 99 -8.92 17.52 -0.40
CA PRO A 99 -9.75 16.68 -1.24
C PRO A 99 -9.07 15.37 -1.70
N GLN A 100 -7.75 15.29 -1.79
CA GLN A 100 -7.08 14.25 -2.58
C GLN A 100 -5.85 13.63 -1.91
N ALA A 101 -5.65 13.92 -0.62
CA ALA A 101 -4.54 13.36 0.14
C ALA A 101 -5.00 12.34 1.18
N PHE A 102 -4.15 11.40 1.49
CA PHE A 102 -4.36 10.49 2.60
C PHE A 102 -3.05 9.98 3.19
N VAL A 103 -3.12 9.56 4.44
CA VAL A 103 -2.00 9.01 5.19
C VAL A 103 -2.35 7.61 5.64
N ILE A 104 -1.51 6.64 5.27
CA ILE A 104 -1.65 5.25 5.71
C ILE A 104 -0.43 4.80 6.51
N PRO A 105 -0.62 4.00 7.57
CA PRO A 105 0.48 3.38 8.26
C PRO A 105 1.03 2.21 7.44
N MET A 106 2.34 2.19 7.27
CA MET A 106 3.06 1.07 6.66
C MET A 106 3.55 0.09 7.74
N SER A 107 3.84 0.63 8.93
CA SER A 107 4.21 -0.10 10.13
C SER A 107 3.92 0.76 11.36
N ALA A 108 4.33 0.31 12.55
CA ALA A 108 4.27 1.11 13.78
C ALA A 108 5.15 2.36 13.73
N GLU A 109 6.18 2.38 12.89
CA GLU A 109 7.17 3.47 12.80
C GLU A 109 7.16 4.21 11.47
N MET A 110 6.40 3.75 10.49
CA MET A 110 6.41 4.34 9.14
C MET A 110 5.03 4.63 8.62
N THR A 111 4.91 5.77 7.95
CA THR A 111 3.71 6.16 7.20
C THR A 111 4.07 6.50 5.77
N ILE A 112 3.07 6.37 4.89
CA ILE A 112 3.11 6.98 3.57
C ILE A 112 1.99 8.01 3.48
N THR A 113 2.36 9.25 3.14
CA THR A 113 1.42 10.30 2.78
C THR A 113 1.35 10.38 1.27
N GLN A 114 0.15 10.34 0.73
CA GLN A 114 -0.07 10.26 -0.71
C GLN A 114 -1.02 11.35 -1.17
N TRP A 115 -0.80 11.84 -2.39
CA TRP A 115 -1.68 12.77 -3.11
C TRP A 115 -1.96 12.20 -4.49
N HIS A 116 -3.23 12.12 -4.87
CA HIS A 116 -3.65 11.81 -6.22
C HIS A 116 -4.06 13.10 -6.92
N VAL A 117 -3.11 13.71 -7.62
CA VAL A 117 -3.28 15.02 -8.25
C VAL A 117 -3.82 14.85 -9.68
N PRO A 118 -5.04 15.29 -9.99
CA PRO A 118 -5.63 15.11 -11.30
C PRO A 118 -4.82 15.81 -12.39
N ILE A 119 -4.66 15.13 -13.52
CA ILE A 119 -4.19 15.70 -14.77
C ILE A 119 -5.40 16.00 -15.64
N ASP A 120 -6.31 15.04 -15.73
CA ASP A 120 -7.61 15.09 -16.40
C ASP A 120 -8.55 14.03 -15.79
N ASP A 121 -9.67 13.74 -16.46
CA ASP A 121 -10.68 12.81 -15.97
C ASP A 121 -10.23 11.34 -16.02
N GLU A 122 -9.16 11.02 -16.75
CA GLU A 122 -8.67 9.65 -16.96
C GLU A 122 -7.29 9.41 -16.36
N ARG A 123 -6.58 10.47 -15.90
CA ARG A 123 -5.19 10.37 -15.45
C ARG A 123 -4.92 11.23 -14.23
N CYS A 124 -4.05 10.74 -13.36
CA CYS A 124 -3.55 11.52 -12.24
C CYS A 124 -2.06 11.26 -11.99
N TYR A 125 -1.40 12.20 -11.32
CA TYR A 125 -0.12 11.93 -10.69
C TYR A 125 -0.32 11.45 -9.27
N TRP A 126 0.42 10.43 -8.92
CA TRP A 126 0.62 10.00 -7.55
C TRP A 126 1.90 10.62 -7.00
N TYR A 127 1.78 11.41 -5.96
CA TYR A 127 2.91 11.88 -5.16
C TYR A 127 2.90 11.16 -3.82
N ALA A 128 4.05 10.69 -3.38
CA ALA A 128 4.17 9.96 -2.12
C ALA A 128 5.37 10.44 -1.30
N ILE A 129 5.15 10.57 0.01
CA ILE A 129 6.21 10.82 0.99
C ILE A 129 6.21 9.68 2.00
N PHE A 130 7.30 8.91 2.00
CA PHE A 130 7.57 7.87 2.98
C PHE A 130 8.27 8.52 4.18
N THR A 131 7.63 8.46 5.34
CA THR A 131 8.12 9.07 6.58
C THR A 131 8.37 7.99 7.62
N SER A 132 9.58 7.97 8.20
CA SER A 132 9.91 7.14 9.35
C SER A 132 10.00 8.00 10.62
N PHE A 133 9.41 7.51 11.70
CA PHE A 133 9.52 8.08 13.05
C PHE A 133 10.55 7.33 13.90
N GLY A 134 11.11 6.23 13.36
CA GLY A 134 12.18 5.45 13.95
C GLY A 134 13.48 5.57 13.14
N ALA A 135 14.00 4.44 12.65
CA ALA A 135 15.24 4.42 11.87
C ALA A 135 15.11 5.20 10.55
N PRO A 136 16.19 5.83 10.07
CA PRO A 136 16.18 6.54 8.79
C PRO A 136 15.76 5.65 7.63
N VAL A 137 15.01 6.23 6.68
CA VAL A 137 14.63 5.55 5.43
C VAL A 137 15.86 5.33 4.56
N ASP A 138 16.08 4.10 4.11
CA ASP A 138 17.09 3.79 3.09
C ASP A 138 16.64 4.34 1.73
N LYS A 139 17.10 5.56 1.44
CA LYS A 139 16.70 6.30 0.24
C LYS A 139 17.21 5.66 -1.06
N ALA A 140 18.38 5.00 -1.01
CA ALA A 140 18.97 4.36 -2.18
C ALA A 140 18.11 3.16 -2.59
N ARG A 141 17.85 2.27 -1.65
CA ARG A 141 16.99 1.10 -1.85
C ARG A 141 15.56 1.48 -2.25
N MET A 142 14.97 2.48 -1.60
CA MET A 142 13.64 2.98 -1.99
C MET A 142 13.62 3.48 -3.43
N ARG A 143 14.68 4.14 -3.86
CA ARG A 143 14.80 4.63 -5.24
C ARG A 143 14.88 3.48 -6.24
N GLU A 144 15.71 2.48 -5.98
CA GLU A 144 15.82 1.28 -6.83
C GLU A 144 14.46 0.60 -6.99
N GLN A 145 13.77 0.32 -5.91
CA GLN A 145 12.44 -0.29 -5.95
C GLN A 145 11.40 0.52 -6.73
N ARG A 146 11.45 1.87 -6.61
CA ARG A 146 10.55 2.72 -7.42
C ARG A 146 10.91 2.68 -8.91
N LEU A 147 12.17 2.59 -9.26
CA LEU A 147 12.63 2.51 -10.65
C LEU A 147 12.35 1.14 -11.30
N GLU A 148 12.16 0.10 -10.50
CA GLU A 148 11.63 -1.19 -10.98
C GLU A 148 10.17 -1.06 -11.47
N LEU A 149 9.40 -0.16 -10.86
CA LEU A 149 7.99 0.02 -11.17
C LEU A 149 7.73 1.14 -12.20
N TYR A 150 8.62 2.12 -12.30
CA TYR A 150 8.41 3.32 -13.11
C TYR A 150 9.59 3.63 -14.04
N GLN A 151 9.28 4.22 -15.17
CA GLN A 151 10.26 4.70 -16.16
C GLN A 151 10.45 6.21 -16.04
N LEU A 152 11.72 6.64 -16.02
CA LEU A 152 12.09 8.06 -16.12
C LEU A 152 12.25 8.48 -17.57
N PRO A 153 12.12 9.77 -17.91
CA PRO A 153 11.88 10.90 -16.99
C PRO A 153 10.41 11.14 -16.63
N ASP A 154 9.45 10.50 -17.29
CA ASP A 154 8.03 10.84 -17.20
C ASP A 154 7.31 10.13 -16.05
N TYR A 155 8.00 9.25 -15.33
CA TYR A 155 7.45 8.44 -14.24
C TYR A 155 6.26 7.57 -14.63
N LEU A 156 6.29 7.07 -15.88
CA LEU A 156 5.27 6.17 -16.41
C LEU A 156 5.40 4.77 -15.79
N PRO A 157 4.30 4.11 -15.44
CA PRO A 157 4.35 2.77 -14.90
C PRO A 157 4.86 1.79 -15.97
N ARG A 158 5.73 0.86 -15.58
CA ARG A 158 6.19 -0.25 -16.44
C ARG A 158 5.07 -1.25 -16.72
N ARG A 159 4.11 -1.34 -15.81
CA ARG A 159 2.92 -2.18 -15.93
C ARG A 159 1.73 -1.27 -16.20
N HIS A 160 1.05 -1.51 -17.30
CA HIS A 160 -0.03 -0.67 -17.79
C HIS A 160 -0.99 -1.49 -18.66
N ARG A 161 -2.08 -0.92 -19.05
CA ARG A 161 -3.12 -1.59 -19.84
C ARG A 161 -2.60 -2.26 -21.13
N GLY A 162 -1.59 -1.71 -21.76
CA GLY A 162 -1.03 -2.23 -23.02
C GLY A 162 -0.18 -3.50 -22.86
N ASN A 163 0.14 -3.91 -21.64
CA ASN A 163 0.84 -5.16 -21.32
C ASN A 163 0.12 -5.97 -20.24
N ASP A 164 -1.21 -5.82 -20.16
CA ASP A 164 -2.09 -6.49 -19.20
C ASP A 164 -1.59 -6.36 -17.75
N TRP A 165 -1.00 -5.22 -17.41
CA TRP A 165 -0.36 -4.93 -16.11
C TRP A 165 0.68 -5.96 -15.67
N GLY A 166 1.24 -6.72 -16.62
CA GLY A 166 2.18 -7.80 -16.34
C GLY A 166 1.55 -9.00 -15.63
N TYR A 167 0.26 -9.23 -15.85
CA TYR A 167 -0.47 -10.36 -15.30
C TYR A 167 0.07 -11.69 -15.79
N ASP A 168 0.30 -12.61 -14.86
CA ASP A 168 0.70 -14.00 -15.10
C ASP A 168 -0.31 -14.96 -14.44
N PRO A 169 -1.07 -15.74 -15.23
CA PRO A 169 -2.04 -16.69 -14.70
C PRO A 169 -1.40 -17.85 -13.92
N ALA A 170 -0.17 -18.22 -14.23
CA ALA A 170 0.53 -19.27 -13.51
C ALA A 170 0.94 -18.80 -12.11
N GLU A 171 1.44 -17.58 -12.00
CA GLU A 171 1.70 -16.94 -10.72
C GLU A 171 0.42 -16.76 -9.90
N GLN A 172 -0.68 -16.31 -10.52
CA GLN A 172 -1.96 -16.19 -9.82
C GLN A 172 -2.45 -17.53 -9.26
N ALA A 173 -2.24 -18.61 -9.97
CA ALA A 173 -2.66 -19.94 -9.53
C ALA A 173 -1.82 -20.48 -8.36
N ALA A 174 -0.56 -20.09 -8.24
CA ALA A 174 0.41 -20.73 -7.35
C ALA A 174 0.96 -19.83 -6.24
N GLU A 175 1.05 -18.51 -6.44
CA GLU A 175 1.87 -17.65 -5.59
C GLU A 175 1.15 -16.42 -5.06
N THR A 176 0.58 -15.57 -5.91
CA THR A 176 -0.07 -14.33 -5.52
C THR A 176 -1.53 -14.30 -5.93
N TYR A 177 -2.35 -13.59 -5.18
CA TYR A 177 -3.78 -13.45 -5.50
C TYR A 177 -4.01 -12.71 -6.83
N THR A 178 -3.17 -11.76 -7.16
CA THR A 178 -3.33 -10.92 -8.35
C THR A 178 -2.62 -11.45 -9.58
N GLY A 179 -1.59 -12.30 -9.45
CA GLY A 179 -0.75 -12.71 -10.57
C GLY A 179 0.13 -11.58 -11.14
N MET A 180 0.38 -10.54 -10.35
CA MET A 180 1.15 -9.36 -10.79
C MET A 180 2.43 -9.15 -10.00
N GLY A 181 2.93 -10.20 -9.33
CA GLY A 181 4.17 -10.18 -8.55
C GLY A 181 4.00 -9.77 -7.09
N PHE A 182 5.00 -10.13 -6.31
CA PHE A 182 5.04 -9.83 -4.87
C PHE A 182 5.32 -8.36 -4.55
N ASP A 183 5.89 -7.64 -5.49
CA ASP A 183 6.40 -6.29 -5.29
C ASP A 183 5.42 -5.21 -5.74
N ILE A 184 4.25 -5.61 -6.20
CA ILE A 184 3.23 -4.66 -6.62
C ILE A 184 2.28 -4.40 -5.46
N ASN A 185 2.41 -3.21 -4.95
CA ASN A 185 1.31 -2.55 -4.28
C ASN A 185 0.38 -2.02 -5.38
N VAL A 186 -0.61 -2.80 -5.70
CA VAL A 186 -1.72 -2.36 -6.52
C VAL A 186 -2.55 -1.38 -5.71
#